data_cab3e1314be54c93547fe9902d02ec6c
#
_entry.id   cab3e1314be54c93547fe9902d02ec6c
#
_cell.length_a   1.000
_cell.length_b   1.000
_cell.length_c   1.000
_cell.angle_alpha   90.00
_cell.angle_beta   90.00
_cell.angle_gamma   90.00
#
_symmetry.space_group_name_H-M   'P 1'
#
loop_
_entity.id
_entity.type
_entity.pdbx_description
1 polymer ?
#
loop_
_entity_poly.entity_id
_entity_poly.type
_entity_poly.pdbx_seq_one_letter_code
_entity_poly.pdbx_strand_id
1 'polypeptide(L)'
;MNDLLATAPFEDVREYLQQIHQKISSASMVYLIAPSDLEGVLALSNLEASCVDSGIRYSRRLTRSKQHIPHGEKDEYEIKNDGLTILIEPFEETWNFSKLKNDDFIRIVPLSVSIRLGNSKSKRTGALDVVSQCSAIAAMISPNGSRVRRLRPFAVGGQWLRDSLDNTFDPIHSSIRDVLRDEGSVSVVCLPEVSVTSDGMIPNLSKTMLRRLKKRWDTMDHESRTQAIGELILPSLADNSISTPRLEELFWHRLVVGGQEMDIYSQINEAKNQWPIDENQTKSHSSIVLKSLISKGTLIV
;
A
#
# COMPACT_ATOMS: atom_id res chain seq x y z
N MET A 1 -3.03 -16.51 7.32
CA MET A 1 -2.75 -15.50 6.29
C MET A 1 -2.40 -16.24 5.02
N ASN A 2 -3.09 -15.94 3.92
CA ASN A 2 -2.78 -16.56 2.64
C ASN A 2 -1.40 -16.09 2.13
N ASP A 3 -0.73 -16.97 1.36
CA ASP A 3 0.53 -16.59 0.73
C ASP A 3 0.25 -15.65 -0.45
N LEU A 4 0.62 -14.36 -0.32
CA LEU A 4 0.49 -13.39 -1.42
C LEU A 4 1.21 -13.86 -2.67
N LEU A 5 2.36 -14.51 -2.52
CA LEU A 5 3.13 -14.99 -3.66
C LEU A 5 2.41 -16.07 -4.47
N ALA A 6 1.45 -16.76 -3.87
CA ALA A 6 0.62 -17.75 -4.58
C ALA A 6 -0.44 -17.09 -5.47
N THR A 7 -0.60 -15.78 -5.40
CA THR A 7 -1.63 -15.03 -6.12
C THR A 7 -1.13 -14.49 -7.46
N ALA A 8 -2.07 -14.22 -8.37
CA ALA A 8 -1.78 -13.84 -9.75
C ALA A 8 -0.84 -12.62 -9.89
N PRO A 9 -0.93 -11.54 -9.09
CA PRO A 9 -0.04 -10.39 -9.21
C PRO A 9 1.44 -10.71 -8.98
N PHE A 10 1.73 -11.79 -8.27
CA PHE A 10 3.11 -12.16 -7.90
C PHE A 10 3.68 -13.32 -8.73
N GLU A 11 2.91 -13.91 -9.64
CA GLU A 11 3.32 -15.09 -10.40
C GLU A 11 4.65 -14.87 -11.15
N ASP A 12 4.76 -13.76 -11.87
CA ASP A 12 5.94 -13.42 -12.69
C ASP A 12 7.20 -13.13 -11.84
N VAL A 13 7.04 -12.73 -10.58
CA VAL A 13 8.13 -12.26 -9.71
C VAL A 13 8.35 -13.16 -8.48
N ARG A 14 7.62 -14.26 -8.37
CA ARG A 14 7.65 -15.16 -7.21
C ARG A 14 9.06 -15.59 -6.84
N GLU A 15 9.80 -16.15 -7.79
CA GLU A 15 11.16 -16.65 -7.54
C GLU A 15 12.11 -15.52 -7.10
N TYR A 16 11.97 -14.35 -7.69
CA TYR A 16 12.75 -13.18 -7.32
C TYR A 16 12.52 -12.75 -5.87
N LEU A 17 11.26 -12.64 -5.45
CA LEU A 17 10.91 -12.27 -4.08
C LEU A 17 11.29 -13.37 -3.06
N GLN A 18 11.22 -14.66 -3.45
CA GLN A 18 11.71 -15.75 -2.63
C GLN A 18 13.24 -15.69 -2.42
N GLN A 19 14.01 -15.31 -3.43
CA GLN A 19 15.46 -15.12 -3.29
C GLN A 19 15.77 -13.95 -2.32
N ILE A 20 15.02 -12.85 -2.38
CA ILE A 20 15.15 -11.75 -1.42
C ILE A 20 14.86 -12.23 0.00
N HIS A 21 13.75 -12.95 0.20
CA HIS A 21 13.41 -13.55 1.50
C HIS A 21 14.55 -14.42 2.05
N GLN A 22 15.12 -15.31 1.23
CA GLN A 22 16.23 -16.19 1.64
C GLN A 22 17.46 -15.39 2.09
N LYS A 23 17.82 -14.33 1.34
CA LYS A 23 18.94 -13.45 1.70
C LYS A 23 18.70 -12.73 3.02
N ILE A 24 17.49 -12.19 3.24
CA ILE A 24 17.12 -11.53 4.51
C ILE A 24 17.21 -12.51 5.68
N SER A 25 16.66 -13.71 5.50
CA SER A 25 16.61 -14.71 6.56
C SER A 25 17.98 -15.29 6.94
N SER A 26 18.95 -15.26 6.02
CA SER A 26 20.32 -15.74 6.23
C SER A 26 21.31 -14.64 6.67
N ALA A 27 20.92 -13.38 6.58
CA ALA A 27 21.79 -12.25 6.91
C ALA A 27 22.05 -12.13 8.41
N SER A 28 23.29 -11.85 8.79
CA SER A 28 23.67 -11.56 10.19
C SER A 28 23.12 -10.23 10.69
N MET A 29 22.99 -9.25 9.76
CA MET A 29 22.48 -7.90 9.96
C MET A 29 21.81 -7.41 8.69
N VAL A 30 20.68 -6.72 8.81
CA VAL A 30 19.94 -6.14 7.68
C VAL A 30 19.89 -4.62 7.83
N TYR A 31 20.33 -3.91 6.81
CA TYR A 31 20.26 -2.46 6.71
C TYR A 31 19.10 -2.06 5.80
N LEU A 32 18.03 -1.51 6.37
CA LEU A 32 16.85 -1.09 5.64
C LEU A 32 16.93 0.41 5.34
N ILE A 33 16.92 0.77 4.08
CA ILE A 33 17.01 2.15 3.61
C ILE A 33 15.76 2.46 2.78
N ALA A 34 15.06 3.54 3.11
CA ALA A 34 13.88 3.99 2.38
C ALA A 34 13.77 5.52 2.40
N PRO A 35 13.15 6.13 1.37
CA PRO A 35 12.87 7.57 1.40
C PRO A 35 11.79 7.89 2.45
N SER A 36 11.83 9.12 2.96
CA SER A 36 10.87 9.63 3.94
C SER A 36 9.55 10.08 3.30
N ASP A 37 9.13 9.39 2.25
CA ASP A 37 7.82 9.52 1.61
C ASP A 37 6.84 8.49 2.19
N LEU A 38 5.55 8.76 2.08
CA LEU A 38 4.50 7.87 2.61
C LEU A 38 4.61 6.44 2.05
N GLU A 39 4.86 6.29 0.74
CA GLU A 39 5.03 4.97 0.11
C GLU A 39 6.28 4.25 0.64
N GLY A 40 7.41 4.96 0.77
CA GLY A 40 8.64 4.42 1.36
C GLY A 40 8.46 3.98 2.81
N VAL A 41 7.72 4.75 3.61
CA VAL A 41 7.39 4.42 5.01
C VAL A 41 6.48 3.19 5.09
N LEU A 42 5.46 3.08 4.25
CA LEU A 42 4.60 1.90 4.18
C LEU A 42 5.39 0.64 3.82
N ALA A 43 6.26 0.71 2.82
CA ALA A 43 7.11 -0.41 2.41
C ALA A 43 8.08 -0.82 3.52
N LEU A 44 8.80 0.16 4.09
CA LEU A 44 9.75 -0.04 5.17
C LEU A 44 9.10 -0.67 6.40
N SER A 45 7.89 -0.21 6.77
CA SER A 45 7.17 -0.72 7.94
C SER A 45 6.91 -2.24 7.87
N ASN A 46 6.63 -2.78 6.69
CA ASN A 46 6.43 -4.20 6.49
C ASN A 46 7.72 -5.01 6.76
N LEU A 47 8.85 -4.58 6.20
CA LEU A 47 10.13 -5.26 6.42
C LEU A 47 10.60 -5.14 7.86
N GLU A 48 10.50 -3.95 8.46
CA GLU A 48 10.86 -3.72 9.86
C GLU A 48 9.99 -4.59 10.78
N ALA A 49 8.68 -4.66 10.55
CA ALA A 49 7.77 -5.50 11.32
C ALA A 49 8.17 -6.98 11.24
N SER A 50 8.54 -7.46 10.05
CA SER A 50 8.97 -8.85 9.87
C SER A 50 10.29 -9.15 10.58
N CYS A 51 11.25 -8.23 10.55
CA CYS A 51 12.50 -8.37 11.30
C CYS A 51 12.26 -8.43 12.81
N VAL A 52 11.39 -7.55 13.34
CA VAL A 52 11.02 -7.56 14.76
C VAL A 52 10.31 -8.85 15.16
N ASP A 53 9.33 -9.30 14.38
CA ASP A 53 8.56 -10.51 14.67
C ASP A 53 9.38 -11.80 14.58
N SER A 54 10.46 -11.81 13.77
CA SER A 54 11.36 -12.98 13.58
C SER A 54 12.68 -12.86 14.32
N GLY A 55 12.93 -11.77 15.06
CA GLY A 55 14.17 -11.58 15.81
C GLY A 55 15.40 -11.34 14.92
N ILE A 56 15.20 -10.91 13.67
CA ILE A 56 16.30 -10.57 12.76
C ILE A 56 16.90 -9.23 13.19
N ARG A 57 18.23 -9.18 13.30
CA ARG A 57 18.92 -7.92 13.60
C ARG A 57 18.84 -6.97 12.42
N TYR A 58 18.41 -5.74 12.67
CA TYR A 58 18.30 -4.74 11.62
C TYR A 58 18.66 -3.33 12.11
N SER A 59 18.99 -2.49 11.15
CA SER A 59 19.09 -1.04 11.33
C SER A 59 18.32 -0.35 10.22
N ARG A 60 17.66 0.76 10.50
CA ARG A 60 16.92 1.53 9.49
C ARG A 60 17.53 2.90 9.27
N ARG A 61 17.46 3.37 8.04
CA ARG A 61 17.80 4.74 7.65
C ARG A 61 16.71 5.31 6.75
N LEU A 62 16.19 6.47 7.13
CA LEU A 62 15.32 7.26 6.27
C LEU A 62 16.16 8.26 5.50
N THR A 63 16.08 8.22 4.19
CA THR A 63 16.71 9.17 3.27
C THR A 63 15.79 10.36 3.03
N ARG A 64 16.23 11.34 2.25
CA ARG A 64 15.38 12.47 1.86
C ARG A 64 14.15 12.00 1.09
N SER A 65 13.05 12.72 1.22
CA SER A 65 11.90 12.54 0.35
C SER A 65 12.28 12.91 -1.09
N LYS A 66 11.73 12.21 -2.08
CA LYS A 66 11.99 12.48 -3.50
C LYS A 66 11.70 13.94 -3.88
N GLN A 67 10.69 14.55 -3.30
CA GLN A 67 10.37 15.97 -3.52
C GLN A 67 11.48 16.94 -3.11
N HIS A 68 12.41 16.51 -2.24
CA HIS A 68 13.55 17.30 -1.77
C HIS A 68 14.87 16.97 -2.49
N ILE A 69 14.85 16.03 -3.42
CA ILE A 69 16.02 15.65 -4.20
C ILE A 69 15.93 16.36 -5.55
N PRO A 70 16.92 17.19 -5.93
CA PRO A 70 16.94 17.84 -7.23
C PRO A 70 16.86 16.83 -8.36
N HIS A 71 16.24 17.21 -9.47
CA HIS A 71 16.07 16.34 -10.62
C HIS A 71 17.45 15.89 -11.15
N GLY A 72 17.62 14.58 -11.30
CA GLY A 72 18.89 13.97 -11.76
C GLY A 72 19.89 13.66 -10.65
N GLU A 73 19.68 14.13 -9.43
CA GLU A 73 20.49 13.73 -8.28
C GLU A 73 19.98 12.43 -7.65
N LYS A 74 20.90 11.72 -6.99
CA LYS A 74 20.59 10.57 -6.14
C LYS A 74 20.90 10.93 -4.69
N ASP A 75 20.10 10.40 -3.77
CA ASP A 75 20.42 10.57 -2.35
C ASP A 75 21.66 9.73 -1.99
N GLU A 76 22.52 10.27 -1.13
CA GLU A 76 23.72 9.58 -0.67
C GLU A 76 23.37 8.60 0.45
N TYR A 77 23.74 7.37 0.27
CA TYR A 77 23.68 6.34 1.29
C TYR A 77 24.94 5.48 1.27
N GLU A 78 25.38 5.10 2.45
CA GLU A 78 26.53 4.25 2.64
C GLU A 78 26.11 2.78 2.65
N ILE A 79 26.72 1.98 1.79
CA ILE A 79 26.54 0.52 1.79
C ILE A 79 27.47 -0.05 2.86
N LYS A 80 26.92 -0.80 3.79
CA LYS A 80 27.66 -1.48 4.84
C LYS A 80 28.14 -2.84 4.37
N ASN A 81 29.39 -3.17 4.66
CA ASN A 81 30.02 -4.42 4.22
C ASN A 81 29.84 -5.58 5.21
N ASP A 82 29.20 -5.34 6.36
CA ASP A 82 29.01 -6.30 7.46
C ASP A 82 27.59 -6.88 7.51
N GLY A 83 26.79 -6.71 6.46
CA GLY A 83 25.43 -7.22 6.37
C GLY A 83 24.74 -6.93 5.04
N LEU A 84 23.50 -7.36 4.94
CA LEU A 84 22.66 -7.16 3.77
C LEU A 84 22.03 -5.76 3.78
N THR A 85 22.28 -4.97 2.75
CA THR A 85 21.63 -3.67 2.54
C THR A 85 20.42 -3.81 1.61
N ILE A 86 19.27 -3.33 2.04
CA ILE A 86 18.03 -3.27 1.24
C ILE A 86 17.66 -1.80 1.04
N LEU A 87 17.67 -1.37 -0.21
CA LEU A 87 17.24 -0.05 -0.63
C LEU A 87 15.86 -0.12 -1.26
N ILE A 88 14.90 0.57 -0.67
CA ILE A 88 13.53 0.72 -1.18
C ILE A 88 13.46 2.00 -2.00
N GLU A 89 13.11 1.89 -3.28
CA GLU A 89 12.99 3.02 -4.22
C GLU A 89 11.62 3.00 -4.91
N PRO A 90 10.58 3.61 -4.30
CA PRO A 90 9.21 3.61 -4.84
C PRO A 90 9.07 4.32 -6.18
N PHE A 91 9.99 5.23 -6.48
CA PHE A 91 9.92 6.14 -7.63
C PHE A 91 10.85 5.75 -8.79
N GLU A 92 11.44 4.55 -8.75
CA GLU A 92 12.29 4.05 -9.82
C GLU A 92 11.48 3.91 -11.11
N GLU A 93 12.01 4.44 -12.22
CA GLU A 93 11.37 4.40 -13.54
C GLU A 93 11.69 3.11 -14.31
N THR A 94 12.66 2.36 -13.85
CA THR A 94 13.09 1.10 -14.48
C THR A 94 12.21 -0.05 -13.99
N TRP A 95 11.31 -0.49 -14.80
CA TRP A 95 10.33 -1.55 -14.52
C TRP A 95 10.86 -2.98 -14.65
N ASN A 96 12.14 -3.15 -15.00
CA ASN A 96 12.76 -4.44 -15.18
C ASN A 96 13.62 -4.79 -13.98
N PHE A 97 13.36 -5.95 -13.38
CA PHE A 97 14.26 -6.49 -12.37
C PHE A 97 15.47 -7.18 -13.04
N SER A 98 16.65 -6.89 -12.55
CA SER A 98 17.85 -7.66 -12.85
C SER A 98 17.90 -8.88 -11.94
N LYS A 99 18.44 -10.00 -12.44
CA LYS A 99 18.77 -11.15 -11.57
C LYS A 99 19.62 -10.66 -10.41
N LEU A 100 19.26 -11.08 -9.18
CA LEU A 100 20.04 -10.78 -8.01
C LEU A 100 21.46 -11.31 -8.22
N LYS A 101 22.44 -10.42 -8.30
CA LYS A 101 23.84 -10.78 -8.21
C LYS A 101 24.10 -11.22 -6.77
N ASN A 102 25.23 -11.91 -6.56
CA ASN A 102 25.62 -12.40 -5.21
C ASN A 102 26.02 -11.26 -4.24
N ASP A 103 25.48 -10.10 -4.40
CA ASP A 103 25.87 -8.92 -3.67
C ASP A 103 25.03 -8.80 -2.39
N ASP A 104 25.63 -8.28 -1.33
CA ASP A 104 24.97 -7.92 -0.07
C ASP A 104 24.17 -6.62 -0.20
N PHE A 105 23.69 -6.34 -1.41
CA PHE A 105 22.91 -5.16 -1.76
C PHE A 105 21.72 -5.53 -2.64
N ILE A 106 20.51 -5.17 -2.20
CA ILE A 106 19.26 -5.42 -2.91
C ILE A 106 18.52 -4.09 -3.08
N ARG A 107 18.03 -3.84 -4.29
CA ARG A 107 17.10 -2.74 -4.59
C ARG A 107 15.70 -3.32 -4.76
N ILE A 108 14.74 -2.78 -4.03
CA ILE A 108 13.31 -3.06 -4.22
C ILE A 108 12.71 -1.86 -4.95
N VAL A 109 12.29 -2.09 -6.19
CA VAL A 109 11.72 -1.09 -7.10
C VAL A 109 10.38 -1.58 -7.61
N PRO A 110 9.50 -0.71 -8.12
CA PRO A 110 8.26 -1.15 -8.79
C PRO A 110 8.58 -2.06 -9.97
N LEU A 111 7.81 -3.15 -10.11
CA LEU A 111 8.03 -4.17 -11.13
C LEU A 111 6.84 -4.23 -12.08
N SER A 112 7.11 -4.40 -13.38
CA SER A 112 6.07 -4.70 -14.37
C SER A 112 5.70 -6.17 -14.26
N VAL A 113 4.42 -6.43 -13.99
CA VAL A 113 3.89 -7.79 -13.87
C VAL A 113 2.64 -7.95 -14.73
N SER A 114 2.31 -9.18 -15.06
CA SER A 114 1.14 -9.48 -15.87
C SER A 114 0.20 -10.41 -15.15
N ILE A 115 -1.09 -10.09 -15.19
CA ILE A 115 -2.13 -10.97 -14.68
C ILE A 115 -3.10 -11.37 -15.78
N ARG A 116 -3.74 -12.51 -15.62
CA ARG A 116 -4.77 -13.03 -16.51
C ARG A 116 -6.12 -12.83 -15.85
N LEU A 117 -7.01 -12.08 -16.53
CA LEU A 117 -8.33 -11.74 -16.00
C LEU A 117 -9.45 -12.42 -16.77
N GLY A 118 -10.50 -12.76 -16.02
CA GLY A 118 -11.77 -13.27 -16.54
C GLY A 118 -11.66 -14.62 -17.23
N ASN A 119 -12.78 -15.07 -17.78
CA ASN A 119 -12.91 -16.35 -18.48
C ASN A 119 -12.08 -16.41 -19.78
N SER A 120 -11.85 -15.27 -20.41
CA SER A 120 -11.03 -15.14 -21.63
C SER A 120 -9.52 -15.22 -21.35
N LYS A 121 -9.11 -15.23 -20.07
CA LYS A 121 -7.69 -15.19 -19.64
C LYS A 121 -6.89 -14.08 -20.32
N SER A 122 -7.54 -12.94 -20.61
CA SER A 122 -6.87 -11.81 -21.24
C SER A 122 -5.72 -11.33 -20.37
N LYS A 123 -4.52 -11.22 -20.97
CA LYS A 123 -3.33 -10.76 -20.29
C LYS A 123 -3.40 -9.23 -20.11
N ARG A 124 -3.25 -8.77 -18.87
CA ARG A 124 -3.15 -7.35 -18.51
C ARG A 124 -1.85 -7.13 -17.79
N THR A 125 -1.19 -6.03 -18.10
CA THR A 125 0.07 -5.64 -17.47
C THR A 125 -0.18 -4.46 -16.54
N GLY A 126 0.44 -4.49 -15.37
CA GLY A 126 0.38 -3.40 -14.41
C GLY A 126 1.67 -3.33 -13.60
N ALA A 127 1.74 -2.36 -12.70
CA ALA A 127 2.88 -2.16 -11.82
C ALA A 127 2.64 -2.84 -10.47
N LEU A 128 3.55 -3.71 -10.04
CA LEU A 128 3.61 -4.20 -8.69
C LEU A 128 4.50 -3.25 -7.86
N ASP A 129 3.88 -2.45 -7.01
CA ASP A 129 4.55 -1.44 -6.19
C ASP A 129 5.44 -2.06 -5.09
N VAL A 130 6.29 -1.22 -4.47
CA VAL A 130 7.23 -1.66 -3.43
C VAL A 130 6.54 -2.05 -2.12
N VAL A 131 5.36 -1.46 -1.80
CA VAL A 131 4.61 -1.78 -0.57
C VAL A 131 4.07 -3.19 -0.66
N SER A 132 3.45 -3.53 -1.78
CA SER A 132 2.93 -4.88 -2.07
C SER A 132 4.05 -5.93 -2.03
N GLN A 133 5.21 -5.64 -2.66
CA GLN A 133 6.39 -6.51 -2.62
C GLN A 133 6.91 -6.72 -1.19
N CYS A 134 7.11 -5.62 -0.43
CA CYS A 134 7.58 -5.69 0.95
C CYS A 134 6.58 -6.43 1.86
N SER A 135 5.27 -6.27 1.64
CA SER A 135 4.24 -7.01 2.37
C SER A 135 4.30 -8.52 2.08
N ALA A 136 4.55 -8.91 0.83
CA ALA A 136 4.73 -10.31 0.46
C ALA A 136 6.01 -10.91 1.08
N ILE A 137 7.14 -10.20 1.02
CA ILE A 137 8.40 -10.60 1.65
C ILE A 137 8.24 -10.72 3.17
N ALA A 138 7.60 -9.75 3.81
CA ALA A 138 7.37 -9.76 5.25
C ALA A 138 6.52 -10.96 5.69
N ALA A 139 5.50 -11.31 4.90
CA ALA A 139 4.67 -12.48 5.15
C ALA A 139 5.43 -13.81 5.06
N MET A 140 6.45 -13.90 4.18
CA MET A 140 7.34 -15.06 4.12
C MET A 140 8.29 -15.15 5.32
N ILE A 141 8.87 -13.99 5.72
CA ILE A 141 9.79 -13.92 6.86
C ILE A 141 9.07 -14.29 8.16
N SER A 142 7.88 -13.74 8.37
CA SER A 142 7.11 -13.94 9.61
C SER A 142 5.62 -14.16 9.33
N PRO A 143 5.23 -15.36 8.84
CA PRO A 143 3.84 -15.64 8.42
C PRO A 143 2.82 -15.56 9.57
N ASN A 144 3.29 -15.76 10.80
CA ASN A 144 2.48 -15.68 12.01
C ASN A 144 2.76 -14.44 12.86
N GLY A 145 3.62 -13.53 12.38
CA GLY A 145 4.00 -12.32 13.09
C GLY A 145 2.80 -11.40 13.35
N SER A 146 2.65 -10.96 14.58
CA SER A 146 1.52 -10.11 14.97
C SER A 146 1.59 -8.73 14.33
N ARG A 147 2.78 -8.18 14.15
CA ARG A 147 3.02 -6.88 13.49
C ARG A 147 2.82 -6.98 12.00
N VAL A 148 3.34 -8.04 11.38
CA VAL A 148 3.15 -8.31 9.95
C VAL A 148 1.66 -8.44 9.61
N ARG A 149 0.90 -9.20 10.41
CA ARG A 149 -0.56 -9.32 10.22
C ARG A 149 -1.28 -7.99 10.36
N ARG A 150 -0.86 -7.16 11.29
CA ARG A 150 -1.44 -5.83 11.54
C ARG A 150 -1.22 -4.87 10.37
N LEU A 151 -0.09 -4.98 9.69
CA LEU A 151 0.26 -4.16 8.53
C LEU A 151 -0.30 -4.68 7.20
N ARG A 152 -0.74 -5.92 7.19
CA ARG A 152 -1.25 -6.61 5.99
C ARG A 152 -2.31 -5.81 5.21
N PRO A 153 -3.28 -5.13 5.85
CA PRO A 153 -4.29 -4.30 5.17
C PRO A 153 -3.69 -3.19 4.29
N PHE A 154 -2.50 -2.71 4.63
CA PHE A 154 -1.81 -1.65 3.89
C PHE A 154 -1.05 -2.15 2.65
N ALA A 155 -1.10 -3.44 2.32
CA ALA A 155 -0.45 -3.97 1.12
C ALA A 155 -0.94 -3.32 -0.19
N VAL A 156 -2.15 -2.76 -0.22
CA VAL A 156 -2.69 -1.98 -1.35
C VAL A 156 -2.21 -0.53 -1.35
N GLY A 157 -1.49 -0.08 -0.32
CA GLY A 157 -1.20 1.34 -0.10
C GLY A 157 -0.33 1.97 -1.18
N GLY A 158 0.65 1.23 -1.70
CA GLY A 158 1.48 1.71 -2.79
C GLY A 158 0.69 1.90 -4.08
N GLN A 159 -0.17 0.95 -4.43
CA GLN A 159 -1.07 1.07 -5.59
C GLN A 159 -2.04 2.23 -5.43
N TRP A 160 -2.59 2.41 -4.23
CA TRP A 160 -3.49 3.53 -3.94
C TRP A 160 -2.83 4.90 -4.11
N LEU A 161 -1.55 5.02 -3.76
CA LEU A 161 -0.79 6.28 -3.88
C LEU A 161 -0.38 6.60 -5.32
N ARG A 162 -0.46 5.63 -6.23
CA ARG A 162 -0.08 5.82 -7.63
C ARG A 162 -1.22 6.39 -8.46
N ASP A 163 -0.87 7.15 -9.48
CA ASP A 163 -1.81 7.75 -10.42
C ASP A 163 -2.38 6.74 -11.43
N SER A 164 -1.97 5.49 -11.38
CA SER A 164 -2.46 4.43 -12.28
C SER A 164 -3.97 4.24 -12.19
N LEU A 165 -4.53 4.30 -10.98
CA LEU A 165 -5.97 4.25 -10.76
C LEU A 165 -6.72 5.47 -11.32
N ASP A 166 -6.02 6.59 -11.52
CA ASP A 166 -6.63 7.81 -12.04
C ASP A 166 -6.72 7.83 -13.56
N ASN A 167 -6.05 6.89 -14.23
CA ASN A 167 -6.04 6.82 -15.69
C ASN A 167 -6.83 5.63 -16.23
N THR A 168 -6.72 4.46 -15.60
CA THR A 168 -7.37 3.23 -16.07
C THR A 168 -7.69 2.31 -14.89
N PHE A 169 -8.53 1.30 -15.14
CA PHE A 169 -8.70 0.17 -14.24
C PHE A 169 -7.34 -0.51 -13.97
N ASP A 170 -6.93 -0.58 -12.71
CA ASP A 170 -5.70 -1.25 -12.29
C ASP A 170 -5.99 -2.69 -11.83
N PRO A 171 -5.65 -3.70 -12.65
CA PRO A 171 -5.92 -5.08 -12.32
C PRO A 171 -5.10 -5.60 -11.14
N ILE A 172 -3.92 -5.01 -10.89
CA ILE A 172 -3.05 -5.40 -9.77
C ILE A 172 -3.68 -4.95 -8.46
N HIS A 173 -4.14 -3.68 -8.39
CA HIS A 173 -4.84 -3.14 -7.22
C HIS A 173 -6.05 -3.99 -6.86
N SER A 174 -6.95 -4.23 -7.81
CA SER A 174 -8.18 -5.00 -7.59
C SER A 174 -7.88 -6.43 -7.13
N SER A 175 -6.86 -7.07 -7.73
CA SER A 175 -6.48 -8.43 -7.35
C SER A 175 -5.92 -8.51 -5.93
N ILE A 176 -5.07 -7.57 -5.51
CA ILE A 176 -4.53 -7.52 -4.14
C ILE A 176 -5.66 -7.23 -3.15
N ARG A 177 -6.54 -6.27 -3.44
CA ARG A 177 -7.73 -5.98 -2.63
C ARG A 177 -8.56 -7.24 -2.40
N ASP A 178 -8.86 -7.98 -3.47
CA ASP A 178 -9.69 -9.18 -3.39
C ASP A 178 -9.01 -10.28 -2.55
N VAL A 179 -7.70 -10.47 -2.69
CA VAL A 179 -6.92 -11.39 -1.84
C VAL A 179 -7.02 -10.99 -0.36
N LEU A 180 -6.86 -9.71 -0.02
CA LEU A 180 -6.96 -9.22 1.35
C LEU A 180 -8.37 -9.43 1.95
N ARG A 181 -9.41 -9.26 1.13
CA ARG A 181 -10.80 -9.59 1.49
C ARG A 181 -10.96 -11.08 1.76
N ASP A 182 -10.53 -11.91 0.82
CA ASP A 182 -10.74 -13.35 0.86
C ASP A 182 -9.97 -14.03 2.01
N GLU A 183 -8.83 -13.46 2.42
CA GLU A 183 -8.11 -13.91 3.62
C GLU A 183 -8.63 -13.31 4.94
N GLY A 184 -9.57 -12.35 4.88
CA GLY A 184 -10.14 -11.70 6.04
C GLY A 184 -9.27 -10.63 6.70
N SER A 185 -8.23 -10.14 6.01
CA SER A 185 -7.41 -9.02 6.51
C SER A 185 -8.18 -7.69 6.45
N VAL A 186 -9.12 -7.56 5.53
CA VAL A 186 -10.02 -6.42 5.40
C VAL A 186 -11.43 -6.87 5.08
N SER A 187 -12.40 -6.02 5.39
CA SER A 187 -13.76 -6.09 4.84
C SER A 187 -13.89 -5.06 3.73
N VAL A 188 -14.41 -5.47 2.57
CA VAL A 188 -14.73 -4.57 1.47
C VAL A 188 -16.19 -4.15 1.61
N VAL A 189 -16.41 -2.86 1.78
CA VAL A 189 -17.73 -2.28 2.07
C VAL A 189 -18.02 -1.06 1.20
N CYS A 190 -19.30 -0.67 1.14
CA CYS A 190 -19.70 0.56 0.48
C CYS A 190 -19.43 1.79 1.35
N LEU A 191 -19.28 2.97 0.73
CA LEU A 191 -19.00 4.24 1.41
C LEU A 191 -19.94 4.52 2.61
N PRO A 192 -21.25 4.28 2.58
CA PRO A 192 -22.13 4.51 3.74
C PRO A 192 -21.80 3.64 4.95
N GLU A 193 -21.13 2.52 4.79
CA GLU A 193 -20.74 1.61 5.88
C GLU A 193 -19.44 2.01 6.60
N VAL A 194 -18.69 2.94 6.01
CA VAL A 194 -17.46 3.46 6.63
C VAL A 194 -17.82 4.45 7.73
N SER A 195 -17.30 4.26 8.93
CA SER A 195 -17.62 5.14 10.09
C SER A 195 -17.10 6.55 9.87
N VAL A 196 -15.79 6.70 9.65
CA VAL A 196 -15.12 7.98 9.45
C VAL A 196 -14.40 7.99 8.11
N THR A 197 -14.57 9.04 7.32
CA THR A 197 -13.89 9.25 6.03
C THR A 197 -13.03 10.51 6.08
N SER A 198 -11.91 10.51 5.38
CA SER A 198 -11.08 11.72 5.22
C SER A 198 -11.82 12.77 4.40
N ASP A 199 -11.70 14.03 4.80
CA ASP A 199 -12.35 15.16 4.12
C ASP A 199 -11.65 15.45 2.78
N GLY A 200 -12.45 15.90 1.81
CA GLY A 200 -11.95 16.31 0.49
C GLY A 200 -11.53 15.13 -0.44
N MET A 201 -11.62 13.89 0.03
CA MET A 201 -11.20 12.71 -0.73
C MET A 201 -12.10 12.43 -1.96
N ILE A 202 -13.37 12.81 -1.87
CA ILE A 202 -14.34 12.66 -2.95
C ILE A 202 -14.85 14.05 -3.31
N PRO A 203 -14.56 14.54 -4.52
CA PRO A 203 -14.99 15.87 -4.95
C PRO A 203 -16.51 15.94 -5.02
N ASN A 204 -17.06 17.08 -4.66
CA ASN A 204 -18.51 17.37 -4.73
C ASN A 204 -19.41 16.40 -3.93
N LEU A 205 -18.85 15.59 -3.02
CA LEU A 205 -19.63 14.68 -2.17
C LEU A 205 -20.55 15.46 -1.23
N SER A 206 -21.85 15.20 -1.32
CA SER A 206 -22.83 15.76 -0.39
C SER A 206 -22.75 15.08 0.99
N LYS A 207 -22.03 15.71 1.94
CA LYS A 207 -21.91 15.21 3.33
C LYS A 207 -23.29 15.04 4.00
N THR A 208 -24.26 15.90 3.66
CA THR A 208 -25.63 15.83 4.20
C THR A 208 -26.35 14.59 3.66
N MET A 209 -26.25 14.34 2.37
CA MET A 209 -26.86 13.18 1.72
C MET A 209 -26.21 11.87 2.25
N LEU A 210 -24.88 11.82 2.31
CA LEU A 210 -24.17 10.66 2.89
C LEU A 210 -24.60 10.39 4.34
N ARG A 211 -24.73 11.42 5.18
CA ARG A 211 -25.18 11.26 6.58
C ARG A 211 -26.62 10.71 6.68
N ARG A 212 -27.51 11.16 5.79
CA ARG A 212 -28.88 10.63 5.72
C ARG A 212 -28.89 9.19 5.24
N LEU A 213 -28.06 8.86 4.25
CA LEU A 213 -27.94 7.51 3.71
C LEU A 213 -27.41 6.54 4.76
N LYS A 214 -26.34 6.89 5.49
CA LYS A 214 -25.80 6.09 6.60
C LYS A 214 -26.87 5.68 7.61
N LYS A 215 -27.77 6.59 7.99
CA LYS A 215 -28.85 6.32 8.99
C LYS A 215 -29.88 5.30 8.52
N ARG A 216 -30.06 5.13 7.22
CA ARG A 216 -31.06 4.25 6.63
C ARG A 216 -30.46 2.99 6.01
N TRP A 217 -29.13 2.93 5.89
CA TRP A 217 -28.40 1.94 5.11
C TRP A 217 -28.78 0.50 5.48
N ASP A 218 -28.81 0.18 6.77
CA ASP A 218 -29.07 -1.18 7.25
C ASP A 218 -30.51 -1.64 7.02
N THR A 219 -31.44 -0.71 6.83
CA THR A 219 -32.86 -1.01 6.58
C THR A 219 -33.22 -1.06 5.10
N MET A 220 -32.29 -0.71 4.21
CA MET A 220 -32.49 -0.67 2.77
C MET A 220 -32.22 -2.04 2.14
N ASP A 221 -33.03 -2.41 1.16
CA ASP A 221 -32.75 -3.54 0.28
C ASP A 221 -31.62 -3.22 -0.71
N HIS A 222 -31.16 -4.23 -1.41
CA HIS A 222 -30.02 -4.12 -2.32
C HIS A 222 -30.28 -3.13 -3.47
N GLU A 223 -31.48 -3.11 -4.04
CA GLU A 223 -31.84 -2.23 -5.16
C GLU A 223 -31.86 -0.76 -4.70
N SER A 224 -32.49 -0.48 -3.59
CA SER A 224 -32.51 0.85 -2.96
C SER A 224 -31.10 1.35 -2.60
N ARG A 225 -30.23 0.48 -2.08
CA ARG A 225 -28.81 0.82 -1.82
C ARG A 225 -28.08 1.20 -3.10
N THR A 226 -28.23 0.41 -4.16
CA THR A 226 -27.60 0.67 -5.46
C THR A 226 -28.06 2.00 -6.05
N GLN A 227 -29.36 2.27 -6.05
CA GLN A 227 -29.92 3.54 -6.52
C GLN A 227 -29.39 4.72 -5.68
N ALA A 228 -29.41 4.62 -4.37
CA ALA A 228 -28.97 5.69 -3.48
C ALA A 228 -27.47 6.02 -3.62
N ILE A 229 -26.60 5.02 -3.84
CA ILE A 229 -25.20 5.28 -4.17
C ILE A 229 -25.08 5.91 -5.56
N GLY A 230 -25.86 5.44 -6.55
CA GLY A 230 -25.93 6.05 -7.87
C GLY A 230 -26.25 7.54 -7.81
N GLU A 231 -27.24 7.94 -7.00
CA GLU A 231 -27.57 9.34 -6.78
C GLU A 231 -26.46 10.11 -6.05
N LEU A 232 -25.80 9.48 -5.08
CA LEU A 232 -24.72 10.08 -4.30
C LEU A 232 -23.47 10.35 -5.14
N ILE A 233 -23.15 9.50 -6.11
CA ILE A 233 -21.95 9.61 -6.96
C ILE A 233 -22.09 10.65 -8.07
N LEU A 234 -23.31 10.95 -8.55
CA LEU A 234 -23.55 11.81 -9.71
C LEU A 234 -22.80 13.16 -9.67
N PRO A 235 -22.77 13.90 -8.54
CA PRO A 235 -22.02 15.17 -8.50
C PRO A 235 -20.51 14.98 -8.68
N SER A 236 -19.97 13.85 -8.22
CA SER A 236 -18.54 13.52 -8.31
C SER A 236 -18.15 13.07 -9.72
N LEU A 237 -19.05 12.44 -10.47
CA LEU A 237 -18.81 12.04 -11.88
C LEU A 237 -18.65 13.23 -12.82
N ALA A 238 -19.18 14.39 -12.46
CA ALA A 238 -19.02 15.62 -13.23
C ALA A 238 -17.65 16.31 -13.00
N ASP A 239 -16.86 15.82 -12.06
CA ASP A 239 -15.56 16.39 -11.72
C ASP A 239 -14.45 15.68 -12.48
N ASN A 240 -13.69 16.45 -13.26
CA ASN A 240 -12.59 15.91 -14.08
C ASN A 240 -11.30 15.66 -13.28
N SER A 241 -11.26 15.99 -11.99
CA SER A 241 -10.08 15.79 -11.14
C SER A 241 -9.94 14.36 -10.62
N ILE A 242 -10.95 13.52 -10.81
CA ILE A 242 -10.97 12.14 -10.34
C ILE A 242 -11.47 11.20 -11.43
N SER A 243 -10.84 10.05 -11.57
CA SER A 243 -11.22 9.04 -12.56
C SER A 243 -12.42 8.21 -12.12
N THR A 244 -13.15 7.64 -13.08
CA THR A 244 -14.23 6.69 -12.80
C THR A 244 -13.75 5.45 -12.01
N PRO A 245 -12.61 4.80 -12.36
CA PRO A 245 -12.08 3.69 -11.55
C PRO A 245 -11.79 4.08 -10.10
N ARG A 246 -11.23 5.28 -9.88
CA ARG A 246 -10.98 5.79 -8.53
C ARG A 246 -12.29 6.02 -7.77
N LEU A 247 -13.31 6.57 -8.43
CA LEU A 247 -14.63 6.74 -7.82
C LEU A 247 -15.28 5.40 -7.48
N GLU A 248 -15.15 4.39 -8.33
CA GLU A 248 -15.64 3.03 -8.04
C GLU A 248 -15.04 2.47 -6.75
N GLU A 249 -13.72 2.57 -6.59
CA GLU A 249 -13.05 2.17 -5.34
C GLU A 249 -13.53 2.99 -4.13
N LEU A 250 -13.75 4.30 -4.31
CA LEU A 250 -14.17 5.18 -3.22
C LEU A 250 -15.62 4.99 -2.78
N PHE A 251 -16.51 4.55 -3.66
CA PHE A 251 -17.92 4.36 -3.33
C PHE A 251 -18.29 2.91 -3.01
N TRP A 252 -17.65 1.93 -3.68
CA TRP A 252 -18.06 0.53 -3.61
C TRP A 252 -17.06 -0.39 -2.91
N HIS A 253 -15.78 -0.03 -2.86
CA HIS A 253 -14.71 -0.93 -2.44
C HIS A 253 -13.85 -0.34 -1.32
N ARG A 254 -14.46 0.22 -0.29
CA ARG A 254 -13.75 0.75 0.89
C ARG A 254 -13.19 -0.40 1.74
N LEU A 255 -11.95 -0.27 2.18
CA LEU A 255 -11.24 -1.31 2.93
C LEU A 255 -11.27 -1.00 4.43
N VAL A 256 -12.12 -1.71 5.16
CA VAL A 256 -12.29 -1.53 6.60
C VAL A 256 -11.55 -2.64 7.36
N VAL A 257 -10.84 -2.25 8.40
CA VAL A 257 -10.17 -3.16 9.34
C VAL A 257 -10.94 -3.16 10.66
N GLY A 258 -11.20 -4.34 11.21
CA GLY A 258 -11.92 -4.46 12.48
C GLY A 258 -11.24 -3.69 13.60
N GLY A 259 -12.03 -2.91 14.35
CA GLY A 259 -11.54 -2.07 15.45
C GLY A 259 -10.94 -0.73 15.05
N GLN A 260 -10.92 -0.39 13.75
CA GLN A 260 -10.51 0.93 13.25
C GLN A 260 -11.73 1.73 12.78
N GLU A 261 -11.78 3.02 13.09
CA GLU A 261 -12.87 3.91 12.67
C GLU A 261 -12.75 4.37 11.23
N MET A 262 -11.51 4.55 10.77
CA MET A 262 -11.19 4.98 9.42
C MET A 262 -10.79 3.79 8.55
N ASP A 263 -11.32 3.72 7.35
CA ASP A 263 -10.88 2.77 6.33
C ASP A 263 -9.46 3.09 5.83
N ILE A 264 -8.81 2.10 5.18
CA ILE A 264 -7.42 2.20 4.74
C ILE A 264 -7.20 3.38 3.79
N TYR A 265 -8.11 3.62 2.84
CA TYR A 265 -7.94 4.71 1.88
C TYR A 265 -8.08 6.09 2.54
N SER A 266 -8.99 6.23 3.50
CA SER A 266 -9.10 7.45 4.30
C SER A 266 -7.85 7.70 5.15
N GLN A 267 -7.27 6.66 5.75
CA GLN A 267 -6.03 6.81 6.52
C GLN A 267 -4.85 7.24 5.62
N ILE A 268 -4.73 6.66 4.42
CA ILE A 268 -3.67 7.03 3.47
C ILE A 268 -3.85 8.48 3.00
N ASN A 269 -5.09 8.88 2.68
CA ASN A 269 -5.37 10.25 2.26
C ASN A 269 -5.09 11.26 3.38
N GLU A 270 -5.51 10.97 4.60
CA GLU A 270 -5.26 11.82 5.77
C GLU A 270 -3.75 11.96 6.03
N ALA A 271 -3.01 10.85 6.02
CA ALA A 271 -1.56 10.86 6.16
C ALA A 271 -0.88 11.67 5.04
N LYS A 272 -1.33 11.53 3.79
CA LYS A 272 -0.82 12.31 2.64
C LYS A 272 -1.05 13.82 2.84
N ASN A 273 -2.25 14.20 3.29
CA ASN A 273 -2.60 15.60 3.50
C ASN A 273 -1.80 16.25 4.66
N GLN A 274 -1.45 15.47 5.67
CA GLN A 274 -0.67 15.91 6.84
C GLN A 274 0.84 15.74 6.65
N TRP A 275 1.31 15.20 5.50
CA TRP A 275 2.73 14.95 5.29
C TRP A 275 3.50 16.26 5.20
N PRO A 276 4.54 16.44 6.02
CA PRO A 276 5.29 17.70 6.04
C PRO A 276 5.97 17.99 4.70
N ILE A 277 5.99 19.27 4.31
CA ILE A 277 6.72 19.72 3.12
C ILE A 277 8.19 19.99 3.47
N ASP A 278 8.49 20.39 4.70
CA ASP A 278 9.85 20.69 5.17
C ASP A 278 10.69 19.41 5.33
N GLU A 279 11.89 19.37 4.76
CA GLU A 279 12.77 18.20 4.76
C GLU A 279 13.13 17.72 6.16
N ASN A 280 13.40 18.63 7.10
CA ASN A 280 13.81 18.25 8.45
C ASN A 280 12.64 17.65 9.24
N GLN A 281 11.43 18.15 9.00
CA GLN A 281 10.21 17.62 9.61
C GLN A 281 9.80 16.30 9.01
N THR A 282 10.00 16.09 7.70
CA THR A 282 9.60 14.89 6.99
C THR A 282 10.22 13.62 7.58
N LYS A 283 11.53 13.61 7.87
CA LYS A 283 12.21 12.44 8.47
C LYS A 283 11.70 12.13 9.89
N SER A 284 11.49 13.17 10.69
CA SER A 284 10.94 13.02 12.04
C SER A 284 9.51 12.49 12.00
N HIS A 285 8.66 13.06 11.15
CA HIS A 285 7.29 12.65 10.95
C HIS A 285 7.22 11.18 10.46
N SER A 286 8.02 10.82 9.44
CA SER A 286 8.12 9.45 8.93
C SER A 286 8.45 8.44 10.04
N SER A 287 9.36 8.80 10.95
CA SER A 287 9.71 7.95 12.10
C SER A 287 8.54 7.76 13.07
N ILE A 288 7.72 8.78 13.28
CA ILE A 288 6.55 8.73 14.15
C ILE A 288 5.46 7.85 13.50
N VAL A 289 5.15 8.10 12.22
CA VAL A 289 4.18 7.30 11.45
C VAL A 289 4.58 5.83 11.40
N LEU A 290 5.85 5.54 11.12
CA LEU A 290 6.39 4.18 11.08
C LEU A 290 6.23 3.47 12.44
N LYS A 291 6.50 4.17 13.55
CA LYS A 291 6.27 3.63 14.89
C LYS A 291 4.78 3.36 15.15
N SER A 292 3.88 4.24 14.72
CA SER A 292 2.43 4.04 14.82
C SER A 292 1.97 2.82 14.02
N LEU A 293 2.42 2.69 12.77
CA LEU A 293 2.13 1.52 11.93
C LEU A 293 2.53 0.22 12.61
N ILE A 294 3.78 0.09 13.06
CA ILE A 294 4.30 -1.14 13.66
C ILE A 294 3.61 -1.45 15.00
N SER A 295 3.35 -0.44 15.83
CA SER A 295 2.79 -0.66 17.17
C SER A 295 1.27 -0.76 17.19
N LYS A 296 0.56 0.04 16.40
CA LYS A 296 -0.90 0.16 16.41
C LYS A 296 -1.56 -0.33 15.12
N GLY A 297 -0.84 -0.35 13.98
CA GLY A 297 -1.39 -0.68 12.66
C GLY A 297 -2.26 0.44 12.08
N THR A 298 -1.91 1.68 12.33
CA THR A 298 -2.61 2.86 11.81
C THR A 298 -1.63 3.92 11.34
N LEU A 299 -2.01 4.64 10.28
CA LEU A 299 -1.30 5.82 9.79
C LEU A 299 -1.61 7.08 10.58
N ILE A 300 -2.69 7.07 11.35
CA ILE A 300 -3.13 8.21 12.15
C ILE A 300 -2.29 8.28 13.44
N VAL A 301 -1.66 9.43 13.64
CA VAL A 301 -0.71 9.67 14.74
C VAL A 301 -1.32 10.62 15.77
#